data_a4fc1b65a0bba278e8d45be6196b4c0a
#
_entry.id   a4fc1b65a0bba278e8d45be6196b4c0a
#
_cell.length_a   1.000
_cell.length_b   1.000
_cell.length_c   1.000
_cell.angle_alpha   90.00
_cell.angle_beta   90.00
_cell.angle_gamma   90.00
#
_symmetry.space_group_name_H-M   'P 1'
#
loop_
_entity.id
_entity.type
_entity.pdbx_description
1 polymer ?
#
loop_
_entity_poly.entity_id
_entity_poly.type
_entity_poly.pdbx_seq_one_letter_code
_entity_poly.pdbx_strand_id
1 'polypeptide(L)'
;MYIDHAVIWVENVERALDFYVNTLGFEPVREKEFSEGKARFPSVRINEKTIFDIMEYDKLLPLVQKFTGGGEGIGGSPINHICLSTSHEEYNSVIERLETRGVELTPGGEDVFGAQGQAVRSTYFNDPDGNVLEIRYYNN
;
A
#
# COMPACT_ATOMS: atom_id res chain seq x y z
N MET A 1 -5.55 2.11 -20.11
CA MET A 1 -5.43 0.97 -19.15
C MET A 1 -4.87 1.55 -17.86
N TYR A 2 -5.33 1.13 -16.70
CA TYR A 2 -4.87 1.56 -15.37
C TYR A 2 -4.99 0.37 -14.41
N ILE A 3 -4.29 0.47 -13.27
CA ILE A 3 -4.45 -0.52 -12.20
C ILE A 3 -5.74 -0.20 -11.45
N ASP A 4 -6.70 -1.13 -11.44
CA ASP A 4 -7.97 -0.98 -10.72
C ASP A 4 -7.77 -1.16 -9.21
N HIS A 5 -7.20 -2.29 -8.81
CA HIS A 5 -6.85 -2.57 -7.42
C HIS A 5 -5.60 -3.43 -7.29
N ALA A 6 -4.97 -3.35 -6.13
CA ALA A 6 -3.99 -4.32 -5.66
C ALA A 6 -4.47 -4.92 -4.33
N VAL A 7 -4.17 -6.19 -4.08
CA VAL A 7 -4.47 -6.85 -2.81
C VAL A 7 -3.24 -6.81 -1.92
N ILE A 8 -3.42 -6.28 -0.71
CA ILE A 8 -2.41 -6.24 0.33
C ILE A 8 -2.77 -7.27 1.39
N TRP A 9 -1.92 -8.27 1.54
CA TRP A 9 -2.07 -9.26 2.60
C TRP A 9 -1.58 -8.68 3.92
N VAL A 10 -2.41 -8.79 4.94
CA VAL A 10 -2.12 -8.29 6.29
C VAL A 10 -2.46 -9.35 7.34
N GLU A 11 -1.80 -9.28 8.48
CA GLU A 11 -2.09 -10.11 9.64
C GLU A 11 -3.32 -9.57 10.40
N ASN A 12 -3.43 -8.24 10.49
CA ASN A 12 -4.50 -7.56 11.23
C ASN A 12 -5.01 -6.35 10.44
N VAL A 13 -6.29 -6.41 10.04
CA VAL A 13 -6.94 -5.38 9.22
C VAL A 13 -7.02 -4.02 9.93
N GLU A 14 -7.33 -4.00 11.23
CA GLU A 14 -7.50 -2.74 11.99
C GLU A 14 -6.17 -2.00 12.10
N ARG A 15 -5.07 -2.72 12.38
CA ARG A 15 -3.72 -2.16 12.42
C ARG A 15 -3.28 -1.63 11.05
N ALA A 16 -3.59 -2.36 9.98
CA ALA A 16 -3.29 -1.93 8.62
C ALA A 16 -4.09 -0.69 8.24
N LEU A 17 -5.41 -0.65 8.53
CA LEU A 17 -6.23 0.52 8.28
C LEU A 17 -5.73 1.76 9.02
N ASP A 18 -5.36 1.62 10.30
CA ASP A 18 -4.76 2.75 11.05
C ASP A 18 -3.53 3.31 10.34
N PHE A 19 -2.67 2.43 9.83
CA PHE A 19 -1.48 2.85 9.07
C PHE A 19 -1.84 3.54 7.76
N TYR A 20 -2.62 2.90 6.91
CA TYR A 20 -2.94 3.44 5.58
C TYR A 20 -3.80 4.72 5.66
N VAL A 21 -4.74 4.79 6.58
CA VAL A 21 -5.64 5.95 6.74
C VAL A 21 -4.96 7.07 7.54
N ASN A 22 -4.45 6.77 8.75
CA ASN A 22 -3.99 7.80 9.67
C ASN A 22 -2.52 8.18 9.48
N THR A 23 -1.69 7.31 8.88
CA THR A 23 -0.29 7.63 8.57
C THR A 23 -0.13 8.12 7.13
N LEU A 24 -0.61 7.35 6.15
CA LEU A 24 -0.48 7.73 4.74
C LEU A 24 -1.56 8.72 4.28
N GLY A 25 -2.67 8.83 4.99
CA GLY A 25 -3.75 9.77 4.69
C GLY A 25 -4.71 9.28 3.59
N PHE A 26 -4.78 7.97 3.35
CA PHE A 26 -5.71 7.43 2.36
C PHE A 26 -7.15 7.43 2.87
N GLU A 27 -8.11 7.63 1.97
CA GLU A 27 -9.52 7.56 2.29
C GLU A 27 -9.96 6.10 2.45
N PRO A 28 -10.61 5.72 3.57
CA PRO A 28 -11.12 4.36 3.76
C PRO A 28 -12.32 4.10 2.85
N VAL A 29 -12.42 2.88 2.32
CA VAL A 29 -13.51 2.40 1.48
C VAL A 29 -14.09 1.14 2.10
N ARG A 30 -15.40 1.11 2.31
CA ARG A 30 -16.17 0.01 2.94
C ARG A 30 -15.74 -0.35 4.37
N GLU A 31 -15.09 0.55 5.09
CA GLU A 31 -14.71 0.32 6.49
C GLU A 31 -15.94 0.04 7.38
N LYS A 32 -17.01 0.83 7.17
CA LYS A 32 -18.28 0.64 7.90
C LYS A 32 -18.92 -0.70 7.58
N GLU A 33 -19.04 -1.07 6.31
CA GLU A 33 -19.60 -2.34 5.87
C GLU A 33 -18.78 -3.52 6.41
N PHE A 34 -17.45 -3.38 6.48
CA PHE A 34 -16.58 -4.38 7.08
C PHE A 34 -16.83 -4.51 8.59
N SER A 35 -16.90 -3.41 9.34
CA SER A 35 -17.16 -3.42 10.78
C SER A 35 -18.56 -3.99 11.12
N GLU A 36 -19.53 -3.85 10.23
CA GLU A 36 -20.88 -4.40 10.35
C GLU A 36 -20.99 -5.85 9.82
N GLY A 37 -19.88 -6.46 9.37
CA GLY A 37 -19.87 -7.83 8.81
C GLY A 37 -20.53 -7.95 7.42
N LYS A 38 -20.80 -6.84 6.75
CA LYS A 38 -21.41 -6.79 5.41
C LYS A 38 -20.38 -6.87 4.27
N ALA A 39 -19.12 -6.58 4.55
CA ALA A 39 -18.00 -6.76 3.62
C ALA A 39 -16.98 -7.70 4.24
N ARG A 40 -16.30 -8.51 3.41
CA ARG A 40 -15.27 -9.45 3.86
C ARG A 40 -13.94 -8.78 4.18
N PHE A 41 -13.68 -7.64 3.58
CA PHE A 41 -12.49 -6.81 3.75
C PHE A 41 -12.82 -5.36 3.43
N PRO A 42 -12.13 -4.41 4.06
CA PRO A 42 -12.14 -3.01 3.67
C PRO A 42 -11.08 -2.73 2.61
N SER A 43 -11.12 -1.52 2.05
CA SER A 43 -10.11 -1.05 1.10
C SER A 43 -9.68 0.38 1.47
N VAL A 44 -8.62 0.87 0.86
CA VAL A 44 -8.21 2.27 0.91
C VAL A 44 -8.05 2.82 -0.49
N ARG A 45 -8.41 4.08 -0.69
CA ARG A 45 -8.41 4.76 -1.99
C ARG A 45 -7.07 5.45 -2.23
N ILE A 46 -6.40 5.06 -3.32
CA ILE A 46 -5.13 5.63 -3.74
C ILE A 46 -5.36 6.84 -4.66
N ASN A 47 -6.29 6.71 -5.59
CA ASN A 47 -6.72 7.77 -6.49
C ASN A 47 -8.15 7.47 -7.00
N GLU A 48 -8.69 8.29 -7.90
CA GLU A 48 -10.06 8.12 -8.43
C GLU A 48 -10.36 6.74 -9.02
N LYS A 49 -9.33 6.00 -9.46
CA LYS A 49 -9.46 4.74 -10.20
C LYS A 49 -8.77 3.54 -9.56
N THR A 50 -8.02 3.75 -8.47
CA THR A 50 -7.18 2.69 -7.87
C THR A 50 -7.43 2.61 -6.37
N ILE A 51 -7.64 1.39 -5.87
CA ILE A 51 -7.74 1.07 -4.45
C ILE A 51 -6.73 -0.01 -4.06
N PHE A 52 -6.40 -0.09 -2.77
CA PHE A 52 -5.80 -1.27 -2.17
C PHE A 52 -6.87 -2.01 -1.35
N ASP A 53 -7.06 -3.28 -1.63
CA ASP A 53 -7.89 -4.16 -0.82
C ASP A 53 -7.04 -4.71 0.33
N ILE A 54 -7.48 -4.48 1.56
CA ILE A 54 -6.77 -4.89 2.78
C ILE A 54 -7.35 -6.22 3.24
N MET A 55 -6.63 -7.31 2.97
CA MET A 55 -7.13 -8.66 3.22
C MET A 55 -6.34 -9.38 4.31
N GLU A 56 -7.05 -9.86 5.33
CA GLU A 56 -6.45 -10.69 6.37
C GLU A 56 -6.07 -12.05 5.81
N TYR A 57 -4.75 -12.35 5.84
CA TYR A 57 -4.16 -13.50 5.18
C TYR A 57 -4.80 -14.82 5.63
N ASP A 58 -4.82 -15.09 6.93
CA ASP A 58 -5.28 -16.37 7.46
C ASP A 58 -6.77 -16.63 7.21
N LYS A 59 -7.60 -15.57 7.19
CA LYS A 59 -9.04 -15.68 6.97
C LYS A 59 -9.42 -15.80 5.49
N LEU A 60 -8.73 -15.11 4.60
CA LEU A 60 -9.16 -14.96 3.22
C LEU A 60 -8.34 -15.75 2.21
N LEU A 61 -7.13 -16.23 2.57
CA LEU A 61 -6.33 -17.04 1.66
C LEU A 61 -7.07 -18.27 1.12
N PRO A 62 -7.77 -19.09 1.92
CA PRO A 62 -8.47 -20.26 1.42
C PRO A 62 -9.58 -19.93 0.42
N LEU A 63 -10.20 -18.74 0.55
CA LEU A 63 -11.21 -18.27 -0.38
C LEU A 63 -10.57 -17.80 -1.70
N VAL A 64 -9.51 -17.00 -1.62
CA VAL A 64 -8.82 -16.44 -2.79
C VAL A 64 -8.21 -17.56 -3.63
N GLN A 65 -7.61 -18.57 -3.01
CA GLN A 65 -7.02 -19.73 -3.71
C GLN A 65 -8.01 -20.45 -4.61
N LYS A 66 -9.30 -20.46 -4.28
CA LYS A 66 -10.36 -21.07 -5.14
C LYS A 66 -10.51 -20.35 -6.48
N PHE A 67 -10.21 -19.05 -6.52
CA PHE A 67 -10.35 -18.22 -7.72
C PHE A 67 -9.03 -18.05 -8.48
N THR A 68 -7.89 -18.14 -7.79
CA THR A 68 -6.57 -17.91 -8.37
C THR A 68 -5.83 -19.20 -8.78
N GLY A 69 -6.46 -20.37 -8.59
CA GLY A 69 -5.87 -21.66 -8.95
C GLY A 69 -4.85 -22.20 -7.95
N GLY A 70 -4.75 -21.62 -6.76
CA GLY A 70 -3.96 -22.18 -5.66
C GLY A 70 -2.44 -22.14 -5.87
N GLY A 71 -1.94 -21.37 -6.83
CA GLY A 71 -0.51 -21.25 -7.08
C GLY A 71 0.21 -20.67 -5.87
N GLU A 72 1.10 -21.44 -5.26
CA GLU A 72 2.11 -20.88 -4.37
C GLU A 72 3.00 -19.99 -5.22
N GLY A 73 3.08 -18.70 -4.87
CA GLY A 73 3.93 -17.75 -5.60
C GLY A 73 5.37 -18.27 -5.64
N ILE A 74 5.92 -18.37 -6.85
CA ILE A 74 7.31 -18.79 -7.04
C ILE A 74 8.21 -17.73 -6.41
N GLY A 75 8.85 -18.05 -5.29
CA GLY A 75 9.93 -17.24 -4.73
C GLY A 75 9.55 -16.23 -3.64
N GLY A 76 8.63 -16.54 -2.76
CA GLY A 76 8.37 -15.73 -1.55
C GLY A 76 7.41 -14.58 -1.80
N SER A 77 7.88 -13.36 -2.00
CA SER A 77 7.04 -12.21 -2.32
C SER A 77 7.06 -11.95 -3.83
N PRO A 78 6.00 -12.26 -4.59
CA PRO A 78 5.96 -12.05 -6.04
C PRO A 78 5.98 -10.57 -6.44
N ILE A 79 5.59 -9.66 -5.54
CA ILE A 79 5.71 -8.22 -5.72
C ILE A 79 6.79 -7.72 -4.76
N ASN A 80 7.85 -7.10 -5.31
CA ASN A 80 8.96 -6.58 -4.49
C ASN A 80 8.50 -5.36 -3.70
N HIS A 81 7.91 -4.38 -4.34
CA HIS A 81 7.35 -3.18 -3.72
C HIS A 81 6.27 -2.53 -4.60
N ILE A 82 5.48 -1.67 -4.00
CA ILE A 82 4.53 -0.79 -4.69
C ILE A 82 5.02 0.64 -4.54
N CYS A 83 5.19 1.33 -5.68
CA CYS A 83 5.62 2.71 -5.70
C CYS A 83 4.44 3.66 -5.88
N LEU A 84 4.34 4.64 -5.00
CA LEU A 84 3.36 5.72 -5.00
C LEU A 84 4.03 7.02 -5.45
N SER A 85 3.43 7.70 -6.41
CA SER A 85 3.88 9.03 -6.85
C SER A 85 2.92 10.09 -6.35
N THR A 86 3.45 11.20 -5.83
CA THR A 86 2.68 12.30 -5.26
C THR A 86 3.31 13.66 -5.56
N SER A 87 2.73 14.74 -5.05
CA SER A 87 3.33 16.08 -5.10
C SER A 87 4.49 16.19 -4.10
N HIS A 88 5.35 17.19 -4.29
CA HIS A 88 6.45 17.49 -3.34
C HIS A 88 5.91 17.81 -1.93
N GLU A 89 4.82 18.56 -1.86
CA GLU A 89 4.19 18.94 -0.59
C GLU A 89 3.66 17.72 0.16
N GLU A 90 2.89 16.85 -0.53
CA GLU A 90 2.35 15.63 0.07
C GLU A 90 3.46 14.64 0.44
N TYR A 91 4.52 14.52 -0.38
CA TYR A 91 5.69 13.71 -0.05
C TYR A 91 6.27 14.11 1.32
N ASN A 92 6.55 15.41 1.53
CA ASN A 92 7.10 15.89 2.80
C ASN A 92 6.15 15.63 3.97
N SER A 93 4.85 15.81 3.78
CA SER A 93 3.82 15.54 4.79
C SER A 93 3.75 14.06 5.17
N VAL A 94 3.85 13.14 4.20
CA VAL A 94 3.91 11.69 4.46
C VAL A 94 5.18 11.31 5.21
N ILE A 95 6.34 11.83 4.80
CA ILE A 95 7.62 11.58 5.48
C ILE A 95 7.55 12.00 6.95
N GLU A 96 7.05 13.19 7.24
CA GLU A 96 6.90 13.69 8.61
C GLU A 96 6.00 12.78 9.46
N ARG A 97 4.87 12.31 8.90
CA ARG A 97 3.98 11.37 9.61
C ARG A 97 4.64 10.02 9.87
N LEU A 98 5.39 9.48 8.90
CA LEU A 98 6.13 8.22 9.06
C LEU A 98 7.20 8.34 10.15
N GLU A 99 8.00 9.40 10.13
CA GLU A 99 9.03 9.68 11.15
C GLU A 99 8.42 9.84 12.54
N THR A 100 7.32 10.59 12.66
CA THR A 100 6.60 10.79 13.94
C THR A 100 6.10 9.48 14.52
N ARG A 101 5.76 8.52 13.68
CA ARG A 101 5.31 7.17 14.08
C ARG A 101 6.47 6.17 14.24
N GLY A 102 7.71 6.61 14.06
CA GLY A 102 8.89 5.76 14.23
C GLY A 102 9.06 4.70 13.14
N VAL A 103 8.49 4.94 11.95
CA VAL A 103 8.68 4.05 10.81
C VAL A 103 10.10 4.23 10.26
N GLU A 104 10.82 3.14 10.04
CA GLU A 104 12.14 3.17 9.45
C GLU A 104 12.07 3.57 7.97
N LEU A 105 12.87 4.57 7.59
CA LEU A 105 12.91 5.10 6.23
C LEU A 105 14.25 4.77 5.57
N THR A 106 14.19 4.26 4.34
CA THR A 106 15.37 4.01 3.51
C THR A 106 15.31 4.93 2.28
N PRO A 107 16.26 5.88 2.14
CA PRO A 107 16.32 6.71 0.93
C PRO A 107 16.51 5.86 -0.32
N GLY A 108 15.83 6.23 -1.42
CA GLY A 108 16.11 5.68 -2.75
C GLY A 108 17.54 5.98 -3.19
N GLY A 109 18.08 5.13 -4.08
CA GLY A 109 19.41 5.31 -4.64
C GLY A 109 19.53 6.50 -5.60
N GLU A 110 20.68 6.60 -6.30
CA GLU A 110 20.94 7.65 -7.27
C GLU A 110 20.09 7.52 -8.55
N ASP A 111 19.73 6.28 -8.92
CA ASP A 111 18.84 5.99 -10.04
C ASP A 111 17.43 5.67 -9.53
N VAL A 112 16.56 6.67 -9.61
CA VAL A 112 15.16 6.60 -9.19
C VAL A 112 14.21 6.70 -10.38
N PHE A 113 14.56 6.03 -11.49
CA PHE A 113 13.74 5.98 -12.69
C PHE A 113 12.37 5.34 -12.41
N GLY A 114 11.32 5.90 -13.00
CA GLY A 114 9.94 5.40 -12.89
C GLY A 114 9.08 5.84 -14.06
N ALA A 115 7.78 5.76 -13.92
CA ALA A 115 6.83 5.98 -15.02
C ALA A 115 6.90 7.38 -15.67
N GLN A 116 7.41 8.38 -14.96
CA GLN A 116 7.55 9.76 -15.44
C GLN A 116 9.02 10.18 -15.61
N GLY A 117 9.95 9.24 -15.74
CA GLY A 117 11.39 9.47 -15.84
C GLY A 117 12.08 9.45 -14.49
N GLN A 118 13.13 10.29 -14.31
CA GLN A 118 13.85 10.38 -13.04
C GLN A 118 13.05 11.18 -12.01
N ALA A 119 12.80 10.57 -10.86
CA ALA A 119 12.20 11.27 -9.73
C ALA A 119 13.22 12.20 -9.08
N VAL A 120 12.75 13.24 -8.39
CA VAL A 120 13.59 14.15 -7.59
C VAL A 120 14.07 13.45 -6.32
N ARG A 121 13.16 12.70 -5.71
CA ARG A 121 13.43 11.94 -4.48
C ARG A 121 12.52 10.72 -4.41
N SER A 122 13.03 9.70 -3.76
CA SER A 122 12.33 8.46 -3.46
C SER A 122 12.68 7.99 -2.04
N THR A 123 11.74 7.39 -1.34
CA THR A 123 11.93 6.82 -0.01
C THR A 123 11.14 5.53 0.12
N TYR A 124 11.79 4.48 0.63
CA TYR A 124 11.19 3.19 0.94
C TYR A 124 10.86 3.08 2.42
N PHE A 125 9.77 2.38 2.71
CA PHE A 125 9.33 2.05 4.06
C PHE A 125 8.45 0.80 4.03
N ASN A 126 8.24 0.19 5.20
CA ASN A 126 7.34 -0.94 5.33
C ASN A 126 6.02 -0.54 5.99
N ASP A 127 4.94 -1.19 5.58
CA ASP A 127 3.72 -1.19 6.39
C ASP A 127 3.90 -2.08 7.63
N PRO A 128 2.93 -2.14 8.57
CA PRO A 128 3.03 -2.95 9.78
C PRO A 128 3.15 -4.47 9.54
N ASP A 129 2.83 -4.95 8.34
CA ASP A 129 2.89 -6.36 7.95
C ASP A 129 4.11 -6.70 7.08
N GLY A 130 5.01 -5.72 6.86
CA GLY A 130 6.24 -5.89 6.10
C GLY A 130 6.06 -5.73 4.58
N ASN A 131 4.91 -5.29 4.10
CA ASN A 131 4.76 -4.93 2.69
C ASN A 131 5.64 -3.70 2.40
N VAL A 132 6.49 -3.80 1.37
CA VAL A 132 7.39 -2.72 0.99
C VAL A 132 6.67 -1.71 0.13
N LEU A 133 6.67 -0.46 0.57
CA LEU A 133 6.15 0.69 -0.15
C LEU A 133 7.30 1.64 -0.50
N GLU A 134 7.15 2.31 -1.62
CA GLU A 134 8.00 3.42 -2.05
C GLU A 134 7.12 4.65 -2.26
N ILE A 135 7.57 5.81 -1.83
CA ILE A 135 6.95 7.09 -2.16
C ILE A 135 7.97 7.98 -2.88
N ARG A 136 7.52 8.67 -3.93
CA ARG A 136 8.36 9.57 -4.73
C ARG A 136 7.61 10.79 -5.26
N TYR A 137 8.37 11.78 -5.70
CA TYR A 137 7.82 12.90 -6.47
C TYR A 137 8.75 13.28 -7.63
N TYR A 138 8.16 13.94 -8.63
CA TYR A 138 8.83 14.42 -9.83
C TYR A 138 8.82 15.95 -9.88
N ASN A 139 9.75 16.53 -10.64
CA ASN A 139 9.67 17.94 -11.04
C ASN A 139 8.65 18.04 -12.19
N ASN A 140 7.46 18.52 -11.88
CA ASN A 140 6.45 18.88 -12.87
C ASN A 140 6.29 20.39 -12.91
#